data_f7d501154eda1e33fc8b4432dbdcbea8
#
_entry.id   f7d501154eda1e33fc8b4432dbdcbea8
#
_cell.length_a   1.000
_cell.length_b   1.000
_cell.length_c   1.000
_cell.angle_alpha   90.00
_cell.angle_beta   90.00
_cell.angle_gamma   90.00
#
_symmetry.space_group_name_H-M   'P 1'
#
loop_
_entity.id
_entity.type
_entity.pdbx_description
1 polymer ?
#
loop_
_entity_poly.entity_id
_entity_poly.type
_entity_poly.pdbx_seq_one_letter_code
_entity_poly.pdbx_strand_id
1 'polypeptide(L)'
;MLPASQSAIDRFIDALWLEDGLSANTLAAYRRDLSLFAQWLREQGVSLDETTEPHLQQYFAVQHGRTKATSANRRLTVFKRYFRWALREHAVQADPTLRMLAAKQALRVPKSLSESQVEMLLQAPEVNDALGLRDRTMLELMYASGLRVSELVQLKTLHVALNDHVLRIMGKGSKERLVPFGLEARHWLERYLQTARPSLLGGRQTEDLFVSSSGPKPGTALSRVMFWHIVKRYALQAGITAPLSPHTLRHAFATHLLNHGADLRSVQMLLGHADISTTTIYTHIARERLKSLHAQHHPRG
;
A
#
# COMPACT_ATOMS: atom_id res chain seq x y z
N MET A 1 -14.05 -15.59 -22.37
CA MET A 1 -14.54 -16.33 -21.19
C MET A 1 -15.91 -16.89 -21.51
N LEU A 2 -16.26 -18.08 -21.04
CA LEU A 2 -17.60 -18.65 -21.24
C LEU A 2 -18.63 -17.87 -20.39
N PRO A 3 -19.88 -17.68 -20.87
CA PRO A 3 -20.90 -16.93 -20.11
C PRO A 3 -21.16 -17.52 -18.72
N ALA A 4 -21.17 -18.84 -18.58
CA ALA A 4 -21.31 -19.52 -17.30
C ALA A 4 -20.21 -19.14 -16.31
N SER A 5 -18.94 -19.12 -16.76
CA SER A 5 -17.81 -18.71 -15.90
C SER A 5 -17.90 -17.24 -15.50
N GLN A 6 -18.38 -16.36 -16.38
CA GLN A 6 -18.59 -14.94 -16.04
C GLN A 6 -19.63 -14.80 -14.92
N SER A 7 -20.79 -15.47 -15.08
CA SER A 7 -21.85 -15.44 -14.08
C SER A 7 -21.41 -16.01 -12.73
N ALA A 8 -20.62 -17.09 -12.74
CA ALA A 8 -20.07 -17.69 -11.51
C ALA A 8 -19.12 -16.71 -10.79
N ILE A 9 -18.24 -16.02 -11.54
CA ILE A 9 -17.35 -15.00 -10.97
C ILE A 9 -18.14 -13.84 -10.38
N ASP A 10 -19.17 -13.35 -11.07
CA ASP A 10 -19.99 -12.23 -10.60
C ASP A 10 -20.69 -12.58 -9.29
N ARG A 11 -21.35 -13.74 -9.21
CA ARG A 11 -21.97 -14.25 -7.97
C ARG A 11 -20.98 -14.38 -6.81
N PHE A 12 -19.78 -14.91 -7.08
CA PHE A 12 -18.74 -15.03 -6.05
C PHE A 12 -18.27 -13.68 -5.54
N ILE A 13 -18.06 -12.72 -6.43
CA ILE A 13 -17.62 -11.35 -6.05
C ILE A 13 -18.71 -10.66 -5.22
N ASP A 14 -19.99 -10.82 -5.58
CA ASP A 14 -21.13 -10.27 -4.84
C ASP A 14 -21.24 -10.92 -3.44
N ALA A 15 -21.07 -12.24 -3.34
CA ALA A 15 -21.01 -12.93 -2.06
C ALA A 15 -19.89 -12.40 -1.16
N LEU A 16 -18.69 -12.22 -1.70
CA LEU A 16 -17.56 -11.67 -0.93
C LEU A 16 -17.78 -10.22 -0.48
N TRP A 17 -18.49 -9.44 -1.27
CA TRP A 17 -18.85 -8.09 -0.88
C TRP A 17 -19.85 -8.07 0.26
N LEU A 18 -20.91 -8.91 0.15
CA LEU A 18 -22.01 -8.97 1.12
C LEU A 18 -21.59 -9.64 2.44
N GLU A 19 -20.92 -10.79 2.37
CA GLU A 19 -20.59 -11.61 3.56
C GLU A 19 -19.32 -11.13 4.26
N ASP A 20 -18.29 -10.78 3.50
CA ASP A 20 -16.95 -10.49 4.04
C ASP A 20 -16.59 -8.99 4.05
N GLY A 21 -17.41 -8.14 3.44
CA GLY A 21 -17.16 -6.69 3.36
C GLY A 21 -15.82 -6.34 2.71
N LEU A 22 -15.37 -7.10 1.70
CA LEU A 22 -14.08 -6.89 1.08
C LEU A 22 -14.03 -5.57 0.31
N SER A 23 -12.85 -4.92 0.33
CA SER A 23 -12.66 -3.67 -0.39
C SER A 23 -12.79 -3.85 -1.92
N ALA A 24 -13.25 -2.80 -2.62
CA ALA A 24 -13.37 -2.79 -4.09
C ALA A 24 -12.06 -3.21 -4.80
N ASN A 25 -10.89 -2.79 -4.28
CA ASN A 25 -9.59 -3.18 -4.84
C ASN A 25 -9.31 -4.69 -4.69
N THR A 26 -9.70 -5.29 -3.56
CA THR A 26 -9.55 -6.73 -3.32
C THR A 26 -10.48 -7.51 -4.25
N LEU A 27 -11.73 -7.08 -4.36
CA LEU A 27 -12.72 -7.69 -5.24
C LEU A 27 -12.29 -7.62 -6.71
N ALA A 28 -11.78 -6.46 -7.16
CA ALA A 28 -11.26 -6.29 -8.51
C ALA A 28 -10.03 -7.18 -8.79
N ALA A 29 -9.16 -7.38 -7.80
CA ALA A 29 -8.01 -8.27 -7.92
C ALA A 29 -8.44 -9.74 -8.03
N TYR A 30 -9.41 -10.16 -7.21
CA TYR A 30 -9.97 -11.52 -7.24
C TYR A 30 -10.67 -11.79 -8.58
N ARG A 31 -11.53 -10.86 -9.00
CA ARG A 31 -12.19 -10.92 -10.31
C ARG A 31 -11.18 -11.11 -11.44
N ARG A 32 -10.12 -10.32 -11.47
CA ARG A 32 -9.07 -10.40 -12.49
C ARG A 32 -8.38 -11.76 -12.50
N ASP A 33 -8.01 -12.30 -11.33
CA ASP A 33 -7.32 -13.58 -11.24
C ASP A 33 -8.20 -14.73 -11.74
N LEU A 34 -9.49 -14.75 -11.35
CA LEU A 34 -10.45 -15.74 -11.83
C LEU A 34 -10.76 -15.58 -13.34
N SER A 35 -10.89 -14.34 -13.82
CA SER A 35 -11.14 -14.08 -15.24
C SER A 35 -9.99 -14.55 -16.12
N LEU A 36 -8.75 -14.36 -15.70
CA LEU A 36 -7.57 -14.87 -16.43
C LEU A 36 -7.55 -16.41 -16.46
N PHE A 37 -7.92 -17.06 -15.37
CA PHE A 37 -8.02 -18.51 -15.32
C PHE A 37 -9.17 -19.03 -16.18
N ALA A 38 -10.36 -18.45 -16.07
CA ALA A 38 -11.52 -18.81 -16.87
C ALA A 38 -11.31 -18.56 -18.39
N GLN A 39 -10.50 -17.56 -18.76
CA GLN A 39 -10.12 -17.34 -20.14
C GLN A 39 -9.21 -18.46 -20.67
N TRP A 40 -8.25 -18.91 -19.88
CA TRP A 40 -7.38 -20.04 -20.21
C TRP A 40 -8.18 -21.35 -20.31
N LEU A 41 -9.12 -21.61 -19.38
CA LEU A 41 -10.02 -22.79 -19.43
C LEU A 41 -10.89 -22.81 -20.69
N ARG A 42 -11.37 -21.66 -21.17
CA ARG A 42 -12.15 -21.56 -22.41
C ARG A 42 -11.41 -22.14 -23.61
N GLU A 43 -10.09 -21.97 -23.67
CA GLU A 43 -9.25 -22.53 -24.77
C GLU A 43 -9.29 -24.07 -24.78
N GLN A 44 -9.72 -24.68 -23.67
CA GLN A 44 -9.86 -26.11 -23.50
C GLN A 44 -11.35 -26.57 -23.51
N GLY A 45 -12.26 -25.62 -23.76
CA GLY A 45 -13.70 -25.89 -23.79
C GLY A 45 -14.33 -26.13 -22.41
N VAL A 46 -13.62 -25.80 -21.30
CA VAL A 46 -14.04 -26.09 -19.92
C VAL A 46 -14.52 -24.79 -19.25
N SER A 47 -15.61 -24.88 -18.51
CA SER A 47 -16.10 -23.81 -17.65
C SER A 47 -15.39 -23.79 -16.28
N LEU A 48 -15.55 -22.68 -15.53
CA LEU A 48 -14.93 -22.55 -14.22
C LEU A 48 -15.46 -23.60 -13.22
N ASP A 49 -16.74 -23.95 -13.29
CA ASP A 49 -17.38 -24.90 -12.40
C ASP A 49 -17.09 -26.38 -12.79
N GLU A 50 -16.58 -26.63 -13.98
CA GLU A 50 -16.10 -27.94 -14.46
C GLU A 50 -14.61 -28.17 -14.22
N THR A 51 -13.95 -27.23 -13.52
CA THR A 51 -12.51 -27.32 -13.26
C THR A 51 -12.17 -28.52 -12.38
N THR A 52 -11.13 -29.25 -12.79
CA THR A 52 -10.55 -30.36 -12.05
C THR A 52 -9.14 -30.03 -11.54
N GLU A 53 -8.61 -30.86 -10.63
CA GLU A 53 -7.22 -30.69 -10.15
C GLU A 53 -6.17 -30.68 -11.30
N PRO A 54 -6.24 -31.56 -12.32
CA PRO A 54 -5.33 -31.49 -13.48
C PRO A 54 -5.36 -30.14 -14.21
N HIS A 55 -6.53 -29.52 -14.39
CA HIS A 55 -6.63 -28.20 -15.03
C HIS A 55 -5.88 -27.12 -14.22
N LEU A 56 -5.99 -27.15 -12.89
CA LEU A 56 -5.23 -26.24 -12.03
C LEU A 56 -3.73 -26.48 -12.11
N GLN A 57 -3.29 -27.75 -12.04
CA GLN A 57 -1.89 -28.12 -12.17
C GLN A 57 -1.30 -27.63 -13.50
N GLN A 58 -2.01 -27.87 -14.61
CA GLN A 58 -1.61 -27.42 -15.94
C GLN A 58 -1.54 -25.89 -16.05
N TYR A 59 -2.55 -25.18 -15.53
CA TYR A 59 -2.55 -23.73 -15.50
C TYR A 59 -1.33 -23.17 -14.75
N PHE A 60 -1.03 -23.68 -13.56
CA PHE A 60 0.13 -23.24 -12.80
C PHE A 60 1.44 -23.65 -13.45
N ALA A 61 1.51 -24.80 -14.14
CA ALA A 61 2.68 -25.22 -14.91
C ALA A 61 2.94 -24.27 -16.08
N VAL A 62 1.92 -23.90 -16.87
CA VAL A 62 2.04 -22.93 -17.98
C VAL A 62 2.45 -21.54 -17.47
N GLN A 63 1.99 -21.16 -16.28
CA GLN A 63 2.36 -19.89 -15.66
C GLN A 63 3.74 -19.92 -14.97
N HIS A 64 4.30 -21.10 -14.75
CA HIS A 64 5.64 -21.25 -14.14
C HIS A 64 6.69 -20.59 -15.06
N GLY A 65 7.61 -19.84 -14.48
CA GLY A 65 8.60 -19.05 -15.23
C GLY A 65 8.10 -17.69 -15.74
N ARG A 66 6.77 -17.52 -15.94
CA ARG A 66 6.17 -16.23 -16.33
C ARG A 66 5.72 -15.39 -15.14
N THR A 67 5.50 -16.02 -13.99
CA THR A 67 5.02 -15.35 -12.78
C THR A 67 5.85 -15.71 -11.56
N LYS A 68 6.04 -14.71 -10.67
CA LYS A 68 6.73 -14.93 -9.40
C LYS A 68 5.92 -15.86 -8.48
N ALA A 69 6.60 -16.68 -7.66
CA ALA A 69 5.97 -17.58 -6.70
C ALA A 69 4.96 -16.87 -5.78
N THR A 70 5.23 -15.63 -5.37
CA THR A 70 4.28 -14.80 -4.58
C THR A 70 2.98 -14.54 -5.32
N SER A 71 3.03 -14.27 -6.63
CA SER A 71 1.83 -14.06 -7.45
C SER A 71 1.07 -15.35 -7.69
N ALA A 72 1.77 -16.48 -7.89
CA ALA A 72 1.16 -17.79 -8.00
C ALA A 72 0.43 -18.17 -6.72
N ASN A 73 1.06 -17.99 -5.54
CA ASN A 73 0.46 -18.28 -4.25
C ASN A 73 -0.77 -17.39 -3.96
N ARG A 74 -0.72 -16.12 -4.35
CA ARG A 74 -1.89 -15.23 -4.24
C ARG A 74 -3.06 -15.75 -5.09
N ARG A 75 -2.81 -16.13 -6.36
CA ARG A 75 -3.85 -16.73 -7.22
C ARG A 75 -4.40 -18.01 -6.63
N LEU A 76 -3.54 -18.89 -6.13
CA LEU A 76 -3.98 -20.12 -5.47
C LEU A 76 -4.89 -19.82 -4.27
N THR A 77 -4.59 -18.80 -3.48
CA THR A 77 -5.46 -18.35 -2.38
C THR A 77 -6.84 -17.91 -2.90
N VAL A 78 -6.89 -17.17 -4.01
CA VAL A 78 -8.16 -16.75 -4.64
C VAL A 78 -8.94 -17.97 -5.13
N PHE A 79 -8.27 -18.93 -5.80
CA PHE A 79 -8.92 -20.13 -6.30
C PHE A 79 -9.45 -21.02 -5.17
N LYS A 80 -8.67 -21.25 -4.10
CA LYS A 80 -9.13 -21.95 -2.91
C LYS A 80 -10.37 -21.31 -2.31
N ARG A 81 -10.42 -19.99 -2.29
CA ARG A 81 -11.58 -19.27 -1.76
C ARG A 81 -12.81 -19.41 -2.67
N TYR A 82 -12.61 -19.32 -4.00
CA TYR A 82 -13.67 -19.53 -4.98
C TYR A 82 -14.24 -20.95 -4.91
N PHE A 83 -13.42 -22.00 -4.99
CA PHE A 83 -13.91 -23.37 -5.01
C PHE A 83 -14.54 -23.80 -3.69
N ARG A 84 -14.07 -23.29 -2.56
CA ARG A 84 -14.72 -23.48 -1.27
C ARG A 84 -16.11 -22.84 -1.23
N TRP A 85 -16.26 -21.63 -1.76
CA TRP A 85 -17.55 -20.99 -1.93
C TRP A 85 -18.43 -21.75 -2.92
N ALA A 86 -17.94 -22.13 -4.09
CA ALA A 86 -18.67 -22.87 -5.11
C ALA A 86 -19.16 -24.25 -4.59
N LEU A 87 -18.35 -24.92 -3.74
CA LEU A 87 -18.76 -26.15 -3.07
C LEU A 87 -19.91 -25.90 -2.08
N ARG A 88 -19.84 -24.83 -1.30
CA ARG A 88 -20.91 -24.41 -0.37
C ARG A 88 -22.23 -24.10 -1.11
N GLU A 89 -22.13 -23.45 -2.26
CA GLU A 89 -23.27 -23.11 -3.12
C GLU A 89 -23.71 -24.26 -4.04
N HIS A 90 -23.17 -25.46 -3.86
CA HIS A 90 -23.45 -26.64 -4.70
C HIS A 90 -23.20 -26.44 -6.21
N ALA A 91 -22.39 -25.46 -6.60
CA ALA A 91 -21.99 -25.20 -7.98
C ALA A 91 -20.95 -26.22 -8.48
N VAL A 92 -20.17 -26.80 -7.57
CA VAL A 92 -19.21 -27.88 -7.84
C VAL A 92 -19.43 -29.03 -6.84
N GLN A 93 -19.08 -30.27 -7.25
CA GLN A 93 -19.22 -31.42 -6.39
C GLN A 93 -18.00 -31.68 -5.50
N ALA A 94 -16.85 -31.16 -5.85
CA ALA A 94 -15.60 -31.30 -5.11
C ALA A 94 -14.73 -30.05 -5.29
N ASP A 95 -13.93 -29.75 -4.27
CA ASP A 95 -12.94 -28.66 -4.35
C ASP A 95 -11.65 -29.16 -5.01
N PRO A 96 -11.34 -28.76 -6.26
CA PRO A 96 -10.15 -29.22 -6.98
C PRO A 96 -8.85 -28.62 -6.42
N THR A 97 -8.93 -27.68 -5.47
CA THR A 97 -7.77 -27.04 -4.89
C THR A 97 -7.25 -27.71 -3.62
N LEU A 98 -7.92 -28.73 -3.10
CA LEU A 98 -7.61 -29.36 -1.80
C LEU A 98 -6.14 -29.80 -1.70
N ARG A 99 -5.61 -30.46 -2.74
CA ARG A 99 -4.25 -30.99 -2.78
C ARG A 99 -3.22 -29.99 -3.28
N MET A 100 -3.65 -28.80 -3.74
CA MET A 100 -2.74 -27.78 -4.25
C MET A 100 -1.94 -27.14 -3.12
N LEU A 101 -0.62 -27.27 -3.20
CA LEU A 101 0.31 -26.69 -2.23
C LEU A 101 0.84 -25.34 -2.75
N ALA A 102 1.07 -24.42 -1.81
CA ALA A 102 1.72 -23.16 -2.13
C ALA A 102 3.17 -23.39 -2.56
N ALA A 103 3.63 -22.69 -3.58
CA ALA A 103 5.03 -22.73 -4.01
C ALA A 103 5.95 -22.25 -2.88
N LYS A 104 7.02 -22.98 -2.64
CA LYS A 104 8.06 -22.58 -1.67
C LYS A 104 8.63 -21.22 -2.08
N GLN A 105 8.65 -20.30 -1.12
CA GLN A 105 9.28 -18.99 -1.30
C GLN A 105 10.62 -18.99 -0.58
N ALA A 106 11.65 -18.49 -1.24
CA ALA A 106 12.89 -18.19 -0.56
C ALA A 106 12.62 -17.13 0.53
N LEU A 107 13.08 -17.37 1.75
CA LEU A 107 13.06 -16.38 2.82
C LEU A 107 13.85 -15.15 2.35
N ARG A 108 13.12 -14.11 1.97
CA ARG A 108 13.74 -12.79 1.71
C ARG A 108 13.78 -12.07 3.04
N VAL A 109 14.96 -11.98 3.63
CA VAL A 109 15.18 -11.01 4.70
C VAL A 109 15.02 -9.62 4.08
N PRO A 110 14.05 -8.82 4.49
CA PRO A 110 13.89 -7.47 3.97
C PRO A 110 15.16 -6.69 4.28
N LYS A 111 15.88 -6.22 3.27
CA LYS A 111 16.99 -5.29 3.49
C LYS A 111 16.37 -3.95 3.88
N SER A 112 16.46 -3.59 5.15
CA SER A 112 16.15 -2.24 5.61
C SER A 112 17.22 -1.27 5.13
N LEU A 113 16.83 -0.05 4.80
CA LEU A 113 17.78 1.04 4.55
C LEU A 113 18.45 1.40 5.89
N SER A 114 19.73 1.74 5.87
CA SER A 114 20.38 2.37 7.01
C SER A 114 19.91 3.83 7.13
N GLU A 115 20.08 4.44 8.30
CA GLU A 115 19.76 5.85 8.51
C GLU A 115 20.56 6.77 7.57
N SER A 116 21.83 6.45 7.32
CA SER A 116 22.65 7.17 6.35
C SER A 116 22.12 7.07 4.92
N GLN A 117 21.60 5.91 4.52
CA GLN A 117 20.97 5.75 3.20
C GLN A 117 19.65 6.52 3.10
N VAL A 118 18.88 6.58 4.17
CA VAL A 118 17.67 7.40 4.22
C VAL A 118 18.06 8.88 4.12
N GLU A 119 19.07 9.34 4.85
CA GLU A 119 19.55 10.72 4.79
C GLU A 119 19.99 11.10 3.37
N MET A 120 20.78 10.26 2.71
CA MET A 120 21.17 10.49 1.30
C MET A 120 19.96 10.55 0.36
N LEU A 121 18.95 9.69 0.58
CA LEU A 121 17.72 9.71 -0.20
C LEU A 121 16.95 11.02 -0.02
N LEU A 122 16.84 11.47 1.22
CA LEU A 122 16.14 12.71 1.56
C LEU A 122 16.84 13.94 1.02
N GLN A 123 18.17 13.97 0.98
CA GLN A 123 18.96 15.08 0.45
C GLN A 123 19.03 15.14 -1.08
N ALA A 124 18.64 14.07 -1.79
CA ALA A 124 18.76 13.99 -3.24
C ALA A 124 17.87 14.97 -4.04
N PRO A 125 16.64 15.35 -3.59
CA PRO A 125 15.82 16.32 -4.31
C PRO A 125 16.41 17.73 -4.29
N GLU A 126 16.39 18.43 -5.45
CA GLU A 126 16.76 19.84 -5.56
C GLU A 126 15.64 20.73 -4.99
N VAL A 127 15.87 21.29 -3.79
CA VAL A 127 14.84 21.98 -3.00
C VAL A 127 14.60 23.45 -3.41
N ASN A 128 15.37 23.97 -4.36
CA ASN A 128 15.14 25.29 -4.96
C ASN A 128 14.14 25.22 -6.13
N ASP A 129 13.90 24.01 -6.66
CA ASP A 129 12.86 23.74 -7.64
C ASP A 129 11.56 23.31 -6.93
N ALA A 130 10.42 23.79 -7.44
CA ALA A 130 9.11 23.49 -6.85
C ALA A 130 8.76 22.00 -6.84
N LEU A 131 9.17 21.25 -7.87
CA LEU A 131 8.98 19.79 -7.92
C LEU A 131 9.90 19.07 -6.93
N GLY A 132 11.16 19.50 -6.86
CA GLY A 132 12.13 18.94 -5.92
C GLY A 132 11.73 19.20 -4.47
N LEU A 133 11.23 20.40 -4.15
CA LEU A 133 10.74 20.72 -2.80
C LEU A 133 9.50 19.88 -2.44
N ARG A 134 8.56 19.69 -3.37
CA ARG A 134 7.43 18.76 -3.19
C ARG A 134 7.93 17.34 -2.89
N ASP A 135 8.83 16.85 -3.71
CA ASP A 135 9.33 15.47 -3.63
C ASP A 135 10.12 15.25 -2.33
N ARG A 136 10.94 16.24 -1.93
CA ARG A 136 11.62 16.25 -0.62
C ARG A 136 10.62 16.15 0.52
N THR A 137 9.59 16.99 0.50
CA THR A 137 8.56 17.01 1.53
C THR A 137 7.79 15.68 1.61
N MET A 138 7.50 15.08 0.46
CA MET A 138 6.84 13.77 0.42
C MET A 138 7.71 12.65 1.01
N LEU A 139 8.99 12.62 0.66
CA LEU A 139 9.94 11.63 1.18
C LEU A 139 10.13 11.80 2.69
N GLU A 140 10.33 13.03 3.14
CA GLU A 140 10.46 13.37 4.56
C GLU A 140 9.23 12.95 5.36
N LEU A 141 8.04 13.36 4.90
CA LEU A 141 6.80 13.04 5.59
C LEU A 141 6.54 11.53 5.64
N MET A 142 6.84 10.82 4.56
CA MET A 142 6.69 9.37 4.52
C MET A 142 7.62 8.66 5.50
N TYR A 143 8.87 9.11 5.60
CA TYR A 143 9.83 8.56 6.55
C TYR A 143 9.48 8.94 7.98
N ALA A 144 9.15 10.20 8.25
CA ALA A 144 8.82 10.68 9.59
C ALA A 144 7.53 10.07 10.16
N SER A 145 6.58 9.67 9.34
CA SER A 145 5.25 9.22 9.79
C SER A 145 4.94 7.75 9.47
N GLY A 146 5.78 7.09 8.68
CA GLY A 146 5.56 5.71 8.26
C GLY A 146 4.25 5.47 7.50
N LEU A 147 3.70 6.46 6.80
CA LEU A 147 2.46 6.35 6.03
C LEU A 147 2.54 5.28 4.94
N ARG A 148 1.39 4.69 4.59
CA ARG A 148 1.27 3.95 3.33
C ARG A 148 1.31 4.92 2.16
N VAL A 149 1.84 4.48 1.00
CA VAL A 149 1.89 5.34 -0.20
C VAL A 149 0.51 5.87 -0.60
N SER A 150 -0.54 5.07 -0.46
CA SER A 150 -1.92 5.51 -0.75
C SER A 150 -2.40 6.60 0.21
N GLU A 151 -2.03 6.52 1.48
CA GLU A 151 -2.35 7.52 2.50
C GLU A 151 -1.62 8.83 2.21
N LEU A 152 -0.32 8.76 1.90
CA LEU A 152 0.49 9.94 1.58
C LEU A 152 -0.05 10.72 0.37
N VAL A 153 -0.31 10.03 -0.74
CA VAL A 153 -0.76 10.70 -1.97
C VAL A 153 -2.21 11.20 -1.91
N GLN A 154 -3.02 10.65 -1.00
CA GLN A 154 -4.41 11.06 -0.78
C GLN A 154 -4.60 12.07 0.35
N LEU A 155 -3.49 12.52 0.99
CA LEU A 155 -3.58 13.55 2.02
C LEU A 155 -4.21 14.82 1.46
N LYS A 156 -5.11 15.40 2.25
CA LYS A 156 -5.66 16.72 2.03
C LYS A 156 -4.97 17.73 2.94
N THR A 157 -4.97 18.99 2.55
CA THR A 157 -4.40 20.07 3.38
C THR A 157 -5.05 20.14 4.75
N LEU A 158 -6.37 19.92 4.84
CA LEU A 158 -7.13 19.91 6.08
C LEU A 158 -6.76 18.72 7.02
N HIS A 159 -6.07 17.71 6.52
CA HIS A 159 -5.64 16.57 7.33
C HIS A 159 -4.30 16.82 8.04
N VAL A 160 -3.67 17.98 7.83
CA VAL A 160 -2.37 18.33 8.40
C VAL A 160 -2.56 19.37 9.50
N ALA A 161 -2.39 18.97 10.74
CA ALA A 161 -2.35 19.88 11.89
C ALA A 161 -0.88 20.26 12.18
N LEU A 162 -0.39 21.31 11.51
CA LEU A 162 1.02 21.74 11.61
C LEU A 162 1.43 22.09 13.04
N ASN A 163 0.57 22.82 13.78
CA ASN A 163 0.86 23.22 15.15
C ASN A 163 0.89 22.03 16.12
N ASP A 164 0.08 21.03 15.84
CA ASP A 164 0.00 19.82 16.67
C ASP A 164 0.98 18.73 16.22
N HIS A 165 1.68 18.90 15.11
CA HIS A 165 2.57 17.91 14.50
C HIS A 165 1.88 16.56 14.26
N VAL A 166 0.63 16.57 13.75
CA VAL A 166 -0.19 15.38 13.59
C VAL A 166 -0.88 15.37 12.24
N LEU A 167 -0.90 14.18 11.63
CA LEU A 167 -1.71 13.88 10.45
C LEU A 167 -2.97 13.12 10.85
N ARG A 168 -4.08 13.45 10.22
CA ARG A 168 -5.35 12.76 10.34
C ARG A 168 -5.51 11.81 9.15
N ILE A 169 -5.45 10.51 9.40
CA ILE A 169 -5.43 9.48 8.35
C ILE A 169 -6.68 8.61 8.42
N MET A 170 -7.39 8.52 7.31
CA MET A 170 -8.52 7.60 7.16
C MET A 170 -8.01 6.19 6.85
N GLY A 171 -8.29 5.25 7.72
CA GLY A 171 -7.94 3.84 7.58
C GLY A 171 -9.04 3.01 6.91
N LYS A 172 -8.86 1.69 6.87
CA LYS A 172 -9.85 0.73 6.38
C LYS A 172 -11.12 0.79 7.25
N GLY A 173 -12.30 0.83 6.61
CA GLY A 173 -13.59 0.92 7.30
C GLY A 173 -13.90 2.31 7.87
N SER A 174 -13.37 3.37 7.25
CA SER A 174 -13.59 4.77 7.66
C SER A 174 -13.14 5.09 9.10
N LYS A 175 -12.26 4.25 9.67
CA LYS A 175 -11.67 4.53 10.98
C LYS A 175 -10.57 5.55 10.84
N GLU A 176 -10.67 6.64 11.58
CA GLU A 176 -9.66 7.68 11.61
C GLU A 176 -8.56 7.34 12.61
N ARG A 177 -7.30 7.67 12.26
CA ARG A 177 -6.19 7.62 13.21
C ARG A 177 -5.31 8.86 13.08
N LEU A 178 -4.70 9.24 14.18
CA LEU A 178 -3.72 10.30 14.23
C LEU A 178 -2.31 9.72 14.12
N VAL A 179 -1.48 10.33 13.29
CA VAL A 179 -0.10 9.92 13.08
C VAL A 179 0.81 11.12 13.33
N PRO A 180 1.68 11.08 14.33
CA PRO A 180 2.62 12.16 14.60
C PRO A 180 3.69 12.25 13.51
N PHE A 181 4.28 13.45 13.37
CA PHE A 181 5.47 13.70 12.58
C PHE A 181 6.37 14.72 13.32
N GLY A 182 7.68 14.63 13.10
CA GLY A 182 8.66 15.44 13.79
C GLY A 182 8.83 16.84 13.21
N LEU A 183 9.73 17.61 13.83
CA LEU A 183 10.02 19.00 13.49
C LEU A 183 10.57 19.17 12.07
N GLU A 184 11.39 18.23 11.61
CA GLU A 184 11.93 18.26 10.23
C GLU A 184 10.82 18.15 9.20
N ALA A 185 9.89 17.22 9.38
CA ALA A 185 8.74 17.07 8.48
C ALA A 185 7.84 18.32 8.50
N ARG A 186 7.67 18.95 9.66
CA ARG A 186 6.97 20.22 9.79
C ARG A 186 7.66 21.32 8.95
N HIS A 187 8.97 21.49 9.14
CA HIS A 187 9.74 22.49 8.38
C HIS A 187 9.54 22.35 6.87
N TRP A 188 9.66 21.12 6.33
CA TRP A 188 9.49 20.89 4.90
C TRP A 188 8.04 21.07 4.44
N LEU A 189 7.05 20.70 5.26
CA LEU A 189 5.64 20.94 4.97
C LEU A 189 5.31 22.43 4.91
N GLU A 190 5.77 23.24 5.88
CA GLU A 190 5.55 24.69 5.91
C GLU A 190 6.16 25.35 4.67
N ARG A 191 7.41 25.03 4.35
CA ARG A 191 8.09 25.56 3.19
C ARG A 191 7.38 25.18 1.88
N TYR A 192 6.97 23.91 1.74
CA TYR A 192 6.23 23.44 0.58
C TYR A 192 4.88 24.16 0.41
N LEU A 193 4.10 24.26 1.48
CA LEU A 193 2.79 24.91 1.45
C LEU A 193 2.87 26.40 1.11
N GLN A 194 3.89 27.08 1.60
CA GLN A 194 4.06 28.52 1.38
C GLN A 194 4.62 28.86 0.00
N THR A 195 5.48 28.03 -0.58
CA THR A 195 6.23 28.38 -1.80
C THR A 195 5.91 27.46 -2.98
N ALA A 196 6.25 26.18 -2.91
CA ALA A 196 6.17 25.28 -4.06
C ALA A 196 4.75 24.91 -4.43
N ARG A 197 3.87 24.63 -3.46
CA ARG A 197 2.48 24.23 -3.74
C ARG A 197 1.71 25.30 -4.51
N PRO A 198 1.71 26.59 -4.13
CA PRO A 198 1.08 27.66 -4.92
C PRO A 198 1.63 27.74 -6.35
N SER A 199 2.94 27.63 -6.51
CA SER A 199 3.61 27.63 -7.82
C SER A 199 3.14 26.46 -8.70
N LEU A 200 3.09 25.23 -8.14
CA LEU A 200 2.64 24.03 -8.87
C LEU A 200 1.15 24.07 -9.22
N LEU A 201 0.33 24.74 -8.43
CA LEU A 201 -1.09 24.93 -8.69
C LEU A 201 -1.34 25.91 -9.84
N GLY A 202 -0.51 26.96 -10.00
CA GLY A 202 -0.69 27.96 -11.03
C GLY A 202 -2.09 28.60 -10.99
N GLY A 203 -2.58 28.95 -9.80
CA GLY A 203 -3.90 29.56 -9.58
C GLY A 203 -5.07 28.57 -9.46
N ARG A 204 -4.85 27.25 -9.66
CA ARG A 204 -5.87 26.23 -9.47
C ARG A 204 -6.16 25.99 -7.99
N GLN A 205 -7.37 25.57 -7.68
CA GLN A 205 -7.76 25.21 -6.31
C GLN A 205 -7.94 23.69 -6.18
N THR A 206 -7.43 23.13 -5.10
CA THR A 206 -7.61 21.73 -4.73
C THR A 206 -7.38 21.55 -3.22
N GLU A 207 -8.04 20.59 -2.64
CA GLU A 207 -7.79 20.16 -1.27
C GLU A 207 -6.56 19.24 -1.17
N ASP A 208 -6.11 18.66 -2.30
CA ASP A 208 -4.99 17.72 -2.29
C ASP A 208 -3.72 18.39 -1.79
N LEU A 209 -3.04 17.74 -0.84
CA LEU A 209 -1.78 18.26 -0.28
C LEU A 209 -0.69 18.22 -1.34
N PHE A 210 -0.42 17.05 -1.91
CA PHE A 210 0.62 16.84 -2.90
C PHE A 210 0.04 16.75 -4.31
N VAL A 211 0.39 17.74 -5.14
CA VAL A 211 -0.23 17.92 -6.45
C VAL A 211 0.70 17.55 -7.60
N SER A 212 0.11 17.05 -8.68
CA SER A 212 0.78 16.85 -9.96
C SER A 212 0.89 18.18 -10.70
N SER A 213 2.05 18.46 -11.27
CA SER A 213 2.28 19.67 -12.11
C SER A 213 1.98 19.42 -13.59
N SER A 214 1.89 18.15 -14.02
CA SER A 214 1.79 17.74 -15.41
C SER A 214 0.85 16.54 -15.57
N GLY A 215 0.57 16.17 -16.82
CA GLY A 215 -0.32 15.07 -17.18
C GLY A 215 -1.73 15.53 -17.49
N PRO A 216 -2.71 14.60 -17.64
CA PRO A 216 -4.07 14.92 -18.11
C PRO A 216 -4.86 15.77 -17.12
N LYS A 217 -4.48 15.83 -15.85
CA LYS A 217 -5.17 16.60 -14.80
C LYS A 217 -4.16 17.29 -13.87
N PRO A 218 -3.50 18.38 -14.30
CA PRO A 218 -2.60 19.15 -13.44
C PRO A 218 -3.36 19.72 -12.24
N GLY A 219 -2.70 19.82 -11.09
CA GLY A 219 -3.31 20.32 -9.85
C GLY A 219 -4.12 19.28 -9.06
N THR A 220 -4.24 18.04 -9.54
CA THR A 220 -4.86 16.94 -8.78
C THR A 220 -3.83 16.15 -7.99
N ALA A 221 -4.29 15.28 -7.09
CA ALA A 221 -3.45 14.41 -6.28
C ALA A 221 -2.42 13.64 -7.12
N LEU A 222 -1.21 13.54 -6.59
CA LEU A 222 -0.16 12.72 -7.19
C LEU A 222 -0.55 11.25 -7.14
N SER A 223 -0.30 10.49 -8.22
CA SER A 223 -0.60 9.06 -8.23
C SER A 223 0.44 8.24 -7.45
N ARG A 224 0.04 7.07 -6.91
CA ARG A 224 0.96 6.12 -6.28
C ARG A 224 2.10 5.68 -7.20
N VAL A 225 1.81 5.53 -8.49
CA VAL A 225 2.79 5.14 -9.51
C VAL A 225 3.82 6.25 -9.70
N MET A 226 3.36 7.51 -9.77
CA MET A 226 4.28 8.64 -9.89
C MET A 226 5.19 8.75 -8.66
N PHE A 227 4.66 8.61 -7.44
CA PHE A 227 5.48 8.62 -6.25
C PHE A 227 6.49 7.46 -6.22
N TRP A 228 6.10 6.28 -6.71
CA TRP A 228 7.02 5.17 -6.87
C TRP A 228 8.19 5.52 -7.81
N HIS A 229 7.92 6.19 -8.94
CA HIS A 229 8.96 6.68 -9.85
C HIS A 229 9.85 7.74 -9.21
N ILE A 230 9.28 8.65 -8.42
CA ILE A 230 10.01 9.66 -7.64
C ILE A 230 11.02 8.97 -6.71
N VAL A 231 10.56 8.01 -5.90
CA VAL A 231 11.42 7.24 -4.99
C VAL A 231 12.55 6.54 -5.75
N LYS A 232 12.26 5.93 -6.90
CA LYS A 232 13.28 5.26 -7.73
C LYS A 232 14.30 6.22 -8.30
N ARG A 233 13.86 7.37 -8.79
CA ARG A 233 14.76 8.41 -9.34
C ARG A 233 15.74 8.89 -8.29
N TYR A 234 15.25 9.26 -7.11
CA TYR A 234 16.12 9.77 -6.04
C TYR A 234 16.97 8.68 -5.39
N ALA A 235 16.52 7.44 -5.36
CA ALA A 235 17.37 6.31 -4.96
C ALA A 235 18.59 6.16 -5.89
N LEU A 236 18.38 6.29 -7.21
CA LEU A 236 19.47 6.25 -8.18
C LEU A 236 20.43 7.44 -8.01
N GLN A 237 19.90 8.65 -7.85
CA GLN A 237 20.71 9.86 -7.61
C GLN A 237 21.51 9.77 -6.31
N ALA A 238 20.96 9.19 -5.27
CA ALA A 238 21.63 8.95 -4.00
C ALA A 238 22.60 7.75 -4.02
N GLY A 239 22.82 7.08 -5.16
CA GLY A 239 23.70 5.92 -5.27
C GLY A 239 23.20 4.68 -4.51
N ILE A 240 21.92 4.58 -4.17
CA ILE A 240 21.35 3.47 -3.43
C ILE A 240 21.06 2.33 -4.41
N THR A 241 21.89 1.29 -4.37
CA THR A 241 21.77 0.11 -5.24
C THR A 241 20.73 -0.91 -4.74
N ALA A 242 20.36 -0.87 -3.47
CA ALA A 242 19.35 -1.76 -2.90
C ALA A 242 17.97 -1.52 -3.54
N PRO A 243 17.15 -2.57 -3.74
CA PRO A 243 15.78 -2.41 -4.23
C PRO A 243 14.96 -1.54 -3.29
N LEU A 244 14.69 -0.30 -3.71
CA LEU A 244 13.98 0.69 -2.92
C LEU A 244 12.58 0.94 -3.48
N SER A 245 11.62 1.07 -2.59
CA SER A 245 10.22 1.37 -2.89
C SER A 245 9.60 2.17 -1.73
N PRO A 246 8.43 2.77 -1.89
CA PRO A 246 7.72 3.39 -0.77
C PRO A 246 7.54 2.45 0.43
N HIS A 247 7.29 1.16 0.19
CA HIS A 247 7.20 0.17 1.28
C HIS A 247 8.52 -0.01 2.02
N THR A 248 9.65 0.06 1.33
CA THR A 248 10.98 -0.04 1.95
C THR A 248 11.24 1.14 2.87
N LEU A 249 10.83 2.37 2.47
CA LEU A 249 10.98 3.57 3.31
C LEU A 249 10.10 3.49 4.56
N ARG A 250 8.85 3.02 4.43
CA ARG A 250 7.98 2.75 5.58
C ARG A 250 8.56 1.63 6.49
N HIS A 251 9.21 0.62 5.91
CA HIS A 251 9.88 -0.41 6.69
C HIS A 251 11.08 0.15 7.46
N ALA A 252 11.86 1.04 6.84
CA ALA A 252 12.95 1.75 7.49
C ALA A 252 12.45 2.56 8.70
N PHE A 253 11.35 3.32 8.58
CA PHE A 253 10.69 3.99 9.69
C PHE A 253 10.46 3.03 10.88
N ALA A 254 9.82 1.88 10.63
CA ALA A 254 9.54 0.91 11.68
C ALA A 254 10.80 0.33 12.31
N THR A 255 11.77 -0.04 11.48
CA THR A 255 13.04 -0.65 11.95
C THR A 255 13.87 0.34 12.76
N HIS A 256 13.95 1.60 12.32
CA HIS A 256 14.71 2.63 13.03
C HIS A 256 14.09 2.97 14.38
N LEU A 257 12.76 3.09 14.46
CA LEU A 257 12.07 3.24 15.76
C LEU A 257 12.41 2.09 16.72
N LEU A 258 12.33 0.84 16.25
CA LEU A 258 12.68 -0.33 17.07
C LEU A 258 14.16 -0.33 17.49
N ASN A 259 15.08 0.04 16.60
CA ASN A 259 16.52 0.15 16.88
C ASN A 259 16.82 1.23 17.94
N HIS A 260 16.00 2.29 17.97
CA HIS A 260 16.07 3.35 18.99
C HIS A 260 15.26 3.04 20.26
N GLY A 261 14.81 1.80 20.43
CA GLY A 261 14.20 1.34 21.69
C GLY A 261 12.69 1.50 21.79
N ALA A 262 12.00 1.88 20.71
CA ALA A 262 10.53 1.86 20.71
C ALA A 262 10.01 0.42 20.86
N ASP A 263 8.96 0.23 21.63
CA ASP A 263 8.32 -1.07 21.74
C ASP A 263 7.52 -1.43 20.47
N LEU A 264 7.45 -2.73 20.17
CA LEU A 264 6.82 -3.24 18.96
C LEU A 264 5.34 -2.85 18.86
N ARG A 265 4.62 -2.83 19.97
CA ARG A 265 3.18 -2.50 19.99
C ARG A 265 2.95 -1.04 19.63
N SER A 266 3.77 -0.14 20.15
CA SER A 266 3.73 1.29 19.80
C SER A 266 4.02 1.52 18.32
N VAL A 267 5.02 0.84 17.76
CA VAL A 267 5.33 0.90 16.33
C VAL A 267 4.16 0.37 15.49
N GLN A 268 3.52 -0.73 15.89
CA GLN A 268 2.34 -1.28 15.22
C GLN A 268 1.16 -0.30 15.26
N MET A 269 0.95 0.42 16.37
CA MET A 269 -0.08 1.45 16.50
C MET A 269 0.17 2.61 15.53
N LEU A 270 1.40 3.14 15.46
CA LEU A 270 1.80 4.20 14.52
C LEU A 270 1.56 3.77 13.07
N LEU A 271 1.87 2.52 12.74
CA LEU A 271 1.66 1.97 11.41
C LEU A 271 0.18 1.69 11.08
N GLY A 272 -0.71 1.65 12.05
CA GLY A 272 -2.14 1.38 11.85
C GLY A 272 -2.41 -0.05 11.38
N HIS A 273 -1.91 -1.04 12.12
CA HIS A 273 -2.22 -2.44 11.91
C HIS A 273 -3.62 -2.75 12.47
N ALA A 274 -4.50 -3.33 11.63
CA ALA A 274 -5.94 -3.48 11.92
C ALA A 274 -6.26 -4.46 13.05
N ASP A 275 -5.38 -5.42 13.35
CA ASP A 275 -5.61 -6.46 14.38
C ASP A 275 -5.46 -5.94 15.82
N ILE A 276 -5.02 -4.69 15.99
CA ILE A 276 -5.04 -4.01 17.29
C ILE A 276 -6.22 -3.04 17.31
N SER A 277 -7.39 -3.55 17.01
CA SER A 277 -8.64 -2.81 17.08
C SER A 277 -9.22 -2.81 18.48
N THR A 278 -8.50 -2.24 19.42
CA THR A 278 -9.21 -1.56 20.46
C THR A 278 -9.54 -0.18 19.90
N THR A 279 -10.81 0.15 19.91
CA THR A 279 -11.32 1.51 19.77
C THR A 279 -10.74 2.32 20.94
N THR A 280 -9.44 2.54 20.90
CA THR A 280 -8.80 3.46 21.80
C THR A 280 -9.25 4.80 21.27
N ILE A 281 -10.30 5.33 21.88
CA ILE A 281 -10.68 6.74 21.78
C ILE A 281 -9.34 7.47 21.87
N TYR A 282 -8.94 8.13 20.78
CA TYR A 282 -7.72 8.93 20.73
C TYR A 282 -7.94 10.13 21.66
N THR A 283 -7.83 9.86 22.96
CA THR A 283 -7.86 10.88 23.99
C THR A 283 -6.64 11.77 23.83
N HIS A 284 -6.72 12.98 24.35
CA HIS A 284 -5.56 13.90 24.38
C HIS A 284 -4.31 13.22 24.96
N ILE A 285 -4.48 12.38 25.99
CA ILE A 285 -3.41 11.60 26.64
C ILE A 285 -2.76 10.60 25.67
N ALA A 286 -3.55 9.89 24.88
CA ALA A 286 -3.00 8.96 23.89
C ALA A 286 -2.22 9.67 22.77
N ARG A 287 -2.66 10.86 22.35
CA ARG A 287 -1.97 11.70 21.37
C ARG A 287 -0.61 12.16 21.88
N GLU A 288 -0.56 12.71 23.08
CA GLU A 288 0.69 13.17 23.68
C GLU A 288 1.69 12.04 23.89
N ARG A 289 1.21 10.86 24.30
CA ARG A 289 2.06 9.67 24.41
C ARG A 289 2.65 9.23 23.07
N LEU A 290 1.87 9.25 22.00
CA LEU A 290 2.37 8.91 20.64
C LEU A 290 3.40 9.94 20.14
N LYS A 291 3.18 11.23 20.40
CA LYS A 291 4.15 12.28 20.06
C LYS A 291 5.45 12.11 20.84
N SER A 292 5.36 11.91 22.14
CA SER A 292 6.52 11.70 23.01
C SER A 292 7.33 10.49 22.56
N LEU A 293 6.67 9.37 22.26
CA LEU A 293 7.31 8.17 21.75
C LEU A 293 7.99 8.42 20.40
N HIS A 294 7.32 9.14 19.50
CA HIS A 294 7.90 9.50 18.20
C HIS A 294 9.14 10.39 18.40
N ALA A 295 9.04 11.44 19.22
CA ALA A 295 10.13 12.37 19.50
C ALA A 295 11.34 11.69 20.18
N GLN A 296 11.10 10.69 21.04
CA GLN A 296 12.16 9.97 21.76
C GLN A 296 12.90 8.95 20.89
N HIS A 297 12.21 8.31 19.96
CA HIS A 297 12.73 7.14 19.27
C HIS A 297 12.90 7.28 17.75
N HIS A 298 12.33 8.31 17.15
CA HIS A 298 12.52 8.53 15.71
C HIS A 298 13.73 9.42 15.45
N PRO A 299 14.62 9.09 14.49
CA PRO A 299 15.81 9.91 14.17
C PRO A 299 15.50 11.36 13.77
N ARG A 300 14.24 11.63 13.42
CA ARG A 300 13.72 12.96 13.06
C ARG A 300 12.52 13.38 13.93
N GLY A 301 12.49 12.89 15.14
CA GLY A 301 11.49 13.21 16.17
C GLY A 301 11.53 14.63 16.70
#